data_4fabce4b98e975d45ca32b6b9fcb7010
#
_entry.id   4fabce4b98e975d45ca32b6b9fcb7010
#
_cell.length_a   1.000
_cell.length_b   1.000
_cell.length_c   1.000
_cell.angle_alpha   90.00
_cell.angle_beta   90.00
_cell.angle_gamma   90.00
#
_symmetry.space_group_name_H-M   'P 1'
#
loop_
_entity.id
_entity.type
_entity.pdbx_description
1 polymer ?
#
loop_
_entity_poly.entity_id
_entity_poly.type
_entity_poly.pdbx_seq_one_letter_code
_entity_poly.pdbx_strand_id
1 'polypeptide(L)'
;RDGLRRIFSETEDIEVVAEAVDGKDILKKIKEYDWDIILLDINLPDINGLDVLKRVLSVNAAARILVLSMYPEEEYAIRAIRSGASGYLTKDSPTDHLINVIRRLARGGKYVNPELAEKLLFNPVLDSGILTHTTFSDRELHVFKLIVAGESLTAIANKLSLSVKTVSTYRSRILEKMNMKNNAQLVRYAIQHQLVE
;
A
#
# COMPACT_ATOMS: atom_id res chain seq x y z
N ARG A 1 -9.15 -1.03 -13.32
CA ARG A 1 -10.27 -0.07 -13.15
C ARG A 1 -11.51 -0.54 -13.88
N ASP A 2 -11.41 -0.94 -15.16
CA ASP A 2 -12.56 -1.41 -15.93
C ASP A 2 -13.27 -2.61 -15.30
N GLY A 3 -12.50 -3.55 -14.73
CA GLY A 3 -13.06 -4.67 -13.97
C GLY A 3 -13.88 -4.24 -12.75
N LEU A 4 -13.38 -3.28 -11.97
CA LEU A 4 -14.11 -2.75 -10.82
C LEU A 4 -15.38 -2.00 -11.24
N ARG A 5 -15.31 -1.21 -12.32
CA ARG A 5 -16.47 -0.52 -12.87
C ARG A 5 -17.57 -1.51 -13.26
N ARG A 6 -17.20 -2.60 -13.93
CA ARG A 6 -18.16 -3.66 -14.30
C ARG A 6 -18.78 -4.31 -13.06
N ILE A 7 -17.97 -4.65 -12.04
CA ILE A 7 -18.45 -5.21 -10.79
C ILE A 7 -19.49 -4.29 -10.13
N PHE A 8 -19.19 -3.00 -10.04
CA PHE A 8 -20.08 -2.05 -9.38
C PHE A 8 -21.32 -1.71 -10.21
N SER A 9 -21.25 -1.77 -11.54
CA SER A 9 -22.45 -1.58 -12.39
C SER A 9 -23.51 -2.68 -12.21
N GLU A 10 -23.15 -3.82 -11.62
CA GLU A 10 -24.06 -4.92 -11.30
C GLU A 10 -24.67 -4.78 -9.90
N THR A 11 -24.32 -3.71 -9.14
CA THR A 11 -24.88 -3.42 -7.80
C THR A 11 -25.82 -2.22 -7.86
N GLU A 12 -26.94 -2.29 -7.15
CA GLU A 12 -27.94 -1.22 -7.13
C GLU A 12 -27.58 -0.06 -6.19
N ASP A 13 -26.69 -0.30 -5.23
CA ASP A 13 -26.38 0.60 -4.12
C ASP A 13 -24.94 1.18 -4.16
N ILE A 14 -24.18 0.90 -5.22
CA ILE A 14 -22.80 1.40 -5.38
C ILE A 14 -22.69 2.10 -6.74
N GLU A 15 -22.33 3.36 -6.72
CA GLU A 15 -22.09 4.17 -7.90
C GLU A 15 -20.62 4.61 -7.98
N VAL A 16 -19.98 4.43 -9.13
CA VAL A 16 -18.64 4.97 -9.41
C VAL A 16 -18.78 6.41 -9.90
N VAL A 17 -18.70 7.36 -9.01
CA VAL A 17 -18.90 8.79 -9.30
C VAL A 17 -17.70 9.39 -10.03
N ALA A 18 -16.48 8.94 -9.72
CA ALA A 18 -15.28 9.39 -10.42
C ALA A 18 -14.17 8.36 -10.38
N GLU A 19 -13.24 8.51 -11.32
CA GLU A 19 -11.99 7.74 -11.37
C GLU A 19 -10.80 8.70 -11.45
N ALA A 20 -9.68 8.28 -10.88
CA ALA A 20 -8.41 8.97 -10.96
C ALA A 20 -7.34 8.08 -11.62
N VAL A 21 -6.46 8.68 -12.38
CA VAL A 21 -5.40 7.98 -13.12
C VAL A 21 -4.08 7.92 -12.37
N ASP A 22 -3.86 8.86 -11.45
CA ASP A 22 -2.64 8.98 -10.66
C ASP A 22 -2.91 9.71 -9.32
N GLY A 23 -1.90 9.82 -8.48
CA GLY A 23 -2.02 10.44 -7.16
C GLY A 23 -2.33 11.93 -7.20
N LYS A 24 -1.85 12.67 -8.20
CA LYS A 24 -2.15 14.09 -8.37
C LYS A 24 -3.61 14.30 -8.74
N ASP A 25 -4.15 13.45 -9.61
CA ASP A 25 -5.55 13.48 -10.01
C ASP A 25 -6.47 13.16 -8.81
N ILE A 26 -6.09 12.19 -7.96
CA ILE A 26 -6.80 11.92 -6.69
C ILE A 26 -6.85 13.18 -5.82
N LEU A 27 -5.69 13.81 -5.58
CA LEU A 27 -5.59 14.98 -4.70
C LEU A 27 -6.35 16.22 -5.23
N LYS A 28 -6.59 16.27 -6.53
CA LYS A 28 -7.46 17.28 -7.14
C LYS A 28 -8.93 16.96 -6.87
N LYS A 29 -9.35 15.75 -7.20
CA LYS A 29 -10.76 15.30 -7.14
C LYS A 29 -11.29 15.20 -5.72
N ILE A 30 -10.44 14.92 -4.72
CA ILE A 30 -10.88 14.79 -3.33
C ILE A 30 -11.58 16.03 -2.78
N LYS A 31 -11.34 17.20 -3.38
CA LYS A 31 -11.92 18.49 -2.98
C LYS A 31 -13.23 18.81 -3.71
N GLU A 32 -13.61 18.03 -4.72
CA GLU A 32 -14.71 18.35 -5.61
C GLU A 32 -16.06 17.80 -5.12
N TYR A 33 -16.02 16.72 -4.30
CA TYR A 33 -17.23 16.02 -3.85
C TYR A 33 -17.09 15.48 -2.42
N ASP A 34 -18.20 15.23 -1.78
CA ASP A 34 -18.27 14.43 -0.56
C ASP A 34 -18.33 12.95 -0.94
N TRP A 35 -17.26 12.25 -0.68
CA TRP A 35 -17.08 10.84 -1.04
C TRP A 35 -17.53 9.95 0.12
N ASP A 36 -18.42 8.97 -0.14
CA ASP A 36 -18.74 7.95 0.85
C ASP A 36 -17.57 7.01 1.09
N ILE A 37 -16.83 6.66 0.02
CA ILE A 37 -15.65 5.79 0.08
C ILE A 37 -14.71 6.07 -1.09
N ILE A 38 -13.42 5.91 -0.83
CA ILE A 38 -12.35 6.00 -1.83
C ILE A 38 -11.65 4.66 -1.90
N LEU A 39 -11.59 4.06 -3.09
CA LEU A 39 -10.76 2.91 -3.37
C LEU A 39 -9.39 3.38 -3.85
N LEU A 40 -8.36 3.07 -3.10
CA LEU A 40 -7.01 3.55 -3.34
C LEU A 40 -6.04 2.41 -3.64
N ASP A 41 -5.44 2.42 -4.82
CA ASP A 41 -4.31 1.56 -5.13
C ASP A 41 -3.03 2.11 -4.49
N ILE A 42 -2.25 1.24 -3.85
CA ILE A 42 -0.91 1.61 -3.36
C ILE A 42 0.04 1.93 -4.53
N ASN A 43 -0.10 1.20 -5.65
CA ASN A 43 0.78 1.29 -6.79
C ASN A 43 0.32 2.35 -7.80
N LEU A 44 0.45 3.61 -7.42
CA LEU A 44 0.21 4.72 -8.34
C LEU A 44 1.49 5.04 -9.15
N PRO A 45 1.36 5.55 -10.38
CA PRO A 45 2.50 5.78 -11.26
C PRO A 45 3.39 6.95 -10.83
N ASP A 46 2.87 7.94 -10.11
CA ASP A 46 3.52 9.21 -9.78
C ASP A 46 3.89 9.37 -8.30
N ILE A 47 2.98 9.03 -7.38
CA ILE A 47 3.13 9.20 -5.94
C ILE A 47 2.84 7.86 -5.26
N ASN A 48 3.49 7.61 -4.12
CA ASN A 48 3.16 6.45 -3.30
C ASN A 48 1.73 6.55 -2.76
N GLY A 49 0.94 5.46 -2.87
CA GLY A 49 -0.45 5.44 -2.44
C GLY A 49 -0.64 5.74 -0.95
N LEU A 50 0.28 5.34 -0.07
CA LEU A 50 0.20 5.71 1.35
C LEU A 50 0.48 7.19 1.61
N ASP A 51 1.31 7.83 0.78
CA ASP A 51 1.50 9.29 0.85
C ASP A 51 0.25 10.03 0.37
N VAL A 52 -0.42 9.49 -0.66
CA VAL A 52 -1.74 9.99 -1.10
C VAL A 52 -2.77 9.82 0.01
N LEU A 53 -2.84 8.64 0.64
CA LEU A 53 -3.71 8.37 1.79
C LEU A 53 -3.56 9.43 2.89
N LYS A 54 -2.32 9.69 3.34
CA LYS A 54 -2.03 10.70 4.37
C LYS A 54 -2.47 12.09 3.96
N ARG A 55 -2.22 12.47 2.70
CA ARG A 55 -2.63 13.79 2.18
C ARG A 55 -4.15 13.91 2.07
N VAL A 56 -4.86 12.87 1.64
CA VAL A 56 -6.32 12.83 1.62
C VAL A 56 -6.87 13.04 3.03
N LEU A 57 -6.36 12.29 4.02
CA LEU A 57 -6.78 12.41 5.41
C LEU A 57 -6.41 13.75 6.05
N SER A 58 -5.35 14.41 5.60
CA SER A 58 -5.01 15.77 6.05
C SER A 58 -5.99 16.84 5.54
N VAL A 59 -6.65 16.59 4.41
CA VAL A 59 -7.68 17.48 3.84
C VAL A 59 -9.06 17.14 4.38
N ASN A 60 -9.37 15.86 4.49
CA ASN A 60 -10.63 15.35 5.04
C ASN A 60 -10.34 14.15 5.97
N ALA A 61 -10.25 14.43 7.28
CA ALA A 61 -9.98 13.42 8.30
C ALA A 61 -11.10 12.36 8.43
N ALA A 62 -12.30 12.66 7.94
CA ALA A 62 -13.43 11.72 7.93
C ALA A 62 -13.49 10.84 6.67
N ALA A 63 -12.58 11.04 5.70
CA ALA A 63 -12.56 10.25 4.47
C ALA A 63 -12.40 8.76 4.77
N ARG A 64 -13.26 7.94 4.16
CA ARG A 64 -13.20 6.49 4.29
C ARG A 64 -12.42 5.94 3.10
N ILE A 65 -11.26 5.35 3.38
CA ILE A 65 -10.34 4.88 2.34
C ILE A 65 -10.13 3.37 2.48
N LEU A 66 -10.51 2.63 1.44
CA LEU A 66 -10.18 1.22 1.28
C LEU A 66 -8.95 1.11 0.37
N VAL A 67 -7.88 0.62 0.93
CA VAL A 67 -6.65 0.35 0.17
C VAL A 67 -6.80 -0.99 -0.55
N LEU A 68 -6.55 -0.99 -1.87
CA LEU A 68 -6.47 -2.18 -2.72
C LEU A 68 -5.04 -2.39 -3.17
N SER A 69 -4.50 -3.59 -2.99
CA SER A 69 -3.12 -3.89 -3.34
C SER A 69 -2.97 -5.27 -3.97
N MET A 70 -1.98 -5.44 -4.85
CA MET A 70 -1.55 -6.76 -5.32
C MET A 70 -0.71 -7.51 -4.27
N TYR A 71 -0.34 -6.85 -3.17
CA TYR A 71 0.52 -7.43 -2.15
C TYR A 71 -0.32 -7.98 -1.01
N PRO A 72 -0.29 -9.30 -0.74
CA PRO A 72 -0.92 -9.90 0.42
C PRO A 72 -0.15 -9.60 1.72
N GLU A 73 0.97 -8.88 1.61
CA GLU A 73 1.92 -8.70 2.70
C GLU A 73 1.31 -7.88 3.84
N GLU A 74 1.25 -8.50 4.99
CA GLU A 74 0.76 -7.95 6.25
C GLU A 74 1.39 -6.60 6.60
N GLU A 75 2.66 -6.43 6.29
CA GLU A 75 3.39 -5.20 6.57
C GLU A 75 2.79 -3.99 5.84
N TYR A 76 2.39 -4.14 4.57
CA TYR A 76 1.72 -3.07 3.83
C TYR A 76 0.34 -2.77 4.40
N ALA A 77 -0.40 -3.81 4.79
CA ALA A 77 -1.69 -3.65 5.43
C ALA A 77 -1.58 -2.95 6.79
N ILE A 78 -0.61 -3.34 7.63
CA ILE A 78 -0.32 -2.68 8.90
C ILE A 78 0.00 -1.19 8.68
N ARG A 79 0.87 -0.88 7.72
CA ARG A 79 1.24 0.51 7.39
C ARG A 79 0.05 1.32 6.88
N ALA A 80 -0.82 0.74 6.04
CA ALA A 80 -2.03 1.38 5.55
C ALA A 80 -2.99 1.71 6.70
N ILE A 81 -3.29 0.74 7.56
CA ILE A 81 -4.19 0.92 8.70
C ILE A 81 -3.64 1.94 9.70
N ARG A 82 -2.34 1.88 10.03
CA ARG A 82 -1.68 2.87 10.91
C ARG A 82 -1.64 4.27 10.29
N SER A 83 -1.60 4.37 8.96
CA SER A 83 -1.69 5.64 8.24
C SER A 83 -3.12 6.18 8.16
N GLY A 84 -4.11 5.46 8.71
CA GLY A 84 -5.50 5.91 8.83
C GLY A 84 -6.46 5.32 7.79
N ALA A 85 -6.04 4.32 7.00
CA ALA A 85 -6.97 3.61 6.12
C ALA A 85 -8.14 3.00 6.91
N SER A 86 -9.34 3.04 6.33
CA SER A 86 -10.52 2.40 6.90
C SER A 86 -10.53 0.90 6.69
N GLY A 87 -9.79 0.42 5.69
CA GLY A 87 -9.61 -0.99 5.41
C GLY A 87 -8.50 -1.26 4.40
N TYR A 88 -8.11 -2.54 4.32
CA TYR A 88 -7.12 -3.05 3.36
C TYR A 88 -7.64 -4.36 2.78
N LEU A 89 -7.59 -4.50 1.46
CA LEU A 89 -7.87 -5.73 0.73
C LEU A 89 -6.82 -5.96 -0.35
N THR A 90 -6.59 -7.23 -0.64
CA THR A 90 -5.83 -7.63 -1.82
C THR A 90 -6.71 -7.61 -3.07
N LYS A 91 -6.14 -7.32 -4.24
CA LYS A 91 -6.89 -7.24 -5.51
C LYS A 91 -7.40 -8.59 -6.02
N ASP A 92 -6.92 -9.69 -5.46
CA ASP A 92 -7.40 -11.05 -5.70
C ASP A 92 -8.54 -11.48 -4.77
N SER A 93 -8.97 -10.58 -3.86
CA SER A 93 -10.12 -10.84 -3.00
C SER A 93 -11.39 -11.11 -3.82
N PRO A 94 -12.24 -12.05 -3.41
CA PRO A 94 -13.51 -12.32 -4.08
C PRO A 94 -14.38 -11.07 -4.19
N THR A 95 -15.07 -10.92 -5.33
CA THR A 95 -15.92 -9.76 -5.62
C THR A 95 -16.96 -9.49 -4.53
N ASP A 96 -17.67 -10.54 -4.07
CA ASP A 96 -18.67 -10.40 -3.02
C ASP A 96 -18.07 -9.90 -1.70
N HIS A 97 -16.83 -10.32 -1.41
CA HIS A 97 -16.12 -9.84 -0.25
C HIS A 97 -15.78 -8.35 -0.36
N LEU A 98 -15.27 -7.90 -1.51
CA LEU A 98 -15.01 -6.49 -1.78
C LEU A 98 -16.29 -5.64 -1.60
N ILE A 99 -17.41 -6.06 -2.19
CA ILE A 99 -18.67 -5.36 -2.08
C ILE A 99 -19.12 -5.25 -0.61
N ASN A 100 -19.04 -6.34 0.15
CA ASN A 100 -19.43 -6.36 1.57
C ASN A 100 -18.53 -5.43 2.41
N VAL A 101 -17.23 -5.38 2.13
CA VAL A 101 -16.31 -4.47 2.81
C VAL A 101 -16.64 -3.02 2.47
N ILE A 102 -16.90 -2.69 1.20
CA ILE A 102 -17.30 -1.34 0.79
C ILE A 102 -18.55 -0.90 1.56
N ARG A 103 -19.61 -1.73 1.59
CA ARG A 103 -20.86 -1.44 2.34
C ARG A 103 -20.61 -1.22 3.83
N ARG A 104 -19.72 -2.01 4.43
CA ARG A 104 -19.33 -1.85 5.84
C ARG A 104 -18.63 -0.52 6.08
N LEU A 105 -17.68 -0.14 5.22
CA LEU A 105 -16.93 1.10 5.35
C LEU A 105 -17.81 2.32 5.09
N ALA A 106 -18.71 2.27 4.09
CA ALA A 106 -19.65 3.35 3.80
C ALA A 106 -20.57 3.68 5.00
N ARG A 107 -20.88 2.69 5.85
CA ARG A 107 -21.61 2.86 7.11
C ARG A 107 -20.74 3.32 8.29
N GLY A 108 -19.47 3.70 8.04
CA GLY A 108 -18.53 4.16 9.08
C GLY A 108 -17.80 3.04 9.82
N GLY A 109 -17.97 1.77 9.41
CA GLY A 109 -17.21 0.66 9.96
C GLY A 109 -15.74 0.68 9.51
N LYS A 110 -14.94 -0.22 10.08
CA LYS A 110 -13.56 -0.52 9.64
C LYS A 110 -13.47 -1.98 9.24
N TYR A 111 -12.52 -2.28 8.37
CA TYR A 111 -12.26 -3.65 7.96
C TYR A 111 -10.77 -3.97 8.05
N VAL A 112 -10.47 -5.00 8.80
CA VAL A 112 -9.14 -5.64 8.87
C VAL A 112 -9.40 -7.14 8.89
N ASN A 113 -8.61 -7.94 8.17
CA ASN A 113 -8.74 -9.38 8.29
C ASN A 113 -8.36 -9.85 9.71
N PRO A 114 -8.90 -10.98 10.21
CA PRO A 114 -8.68 -11.42 11.58
C PRO A 114 -7.21 -11.61 11.95
N GLU A 115 -6.40 -12.19 11.07
CA GLU A 115 -4.97 -12.43 11.28
C GLU A 115 -4.19 -11.12 11.44
N LEU A 116 -4.52 -10.12 10.62
CA LEU A 116 -3.93 -8.79 10.71
C LEU A 116 -4.39 -8.06 11.99
N ALA A 117 -5.66 -8.23 12.38
CA ALA A 117 -6.18 -7.66 13.62
C ALA A 117 -5.44 -8.21 14.84
N GLU A 118 -5.20 -9.52 14.89
CA GLU A 118 -4.42 -10.17 15.95
C GLU A 118 -3.00 -9.60 16.01
N LYS A 119 -2.33 -9.47 14.87
CA LYS A 119 -0.97 -8.91 14.81
C LYS A 119 -0.91 -7.44 15.23
N LEU A 120 -1.92 -6.65 14.87
CA LEU A 120 -2.01 -5.25 15.30
C LEU A 120 -2.19 -5.12 16.83
N LEU A 121 -2.89 -6.08 17.46
CA LEU A 121 -3.16 -6.06 18.90
C LEU A 121 -2.00 -6.63 19.71
N PHE A 122 -1.36 -7.70 19.25
CA PHE A 122 -0.41 -8.48 20.04
C PHE A 122 1.06 -8.26 19.66
N ASN A 123 1.38 -7.49 18.62
CA ASN A 123 2.74 -7.12 18.25
C ASN A 123 3.01 -5.61 18.51
N PRO A 124 3.23 -5.20 19.77
CA PRO A 124 3.67 -3.85 20.06
C PRO A 124 5.14 -3.59 19.63
N VAL A 125 5.88 -4.63 19.25
CA VAL A 125 7.29 -4.56 18.82
C VAL A 125 7.49 -3.72 17.53
N LEU A 126 6.44 -3.46 16.77
CA LEU A 126 6.48 -2.50 15.67
C LEU A 126 6.53 -1.02 16.15
N ASP A 127 6.41 -0.78 17.47
CA ASP A 127 6.47 0.57 18.06
C ASP A 127 7.80 0.89 18.77
N SER A 128 8.61 -0.12 19.11
CA SER A 128 9.73 0.05 20.05
C SER A 128 11.11 -0.24 19.49
N GLY A 129 11.31 -0.01 18.24
CA GLY A 129 12.64 0.02 17.64
C GLY A 129 12.50 0.55 16.22
N ILE A 130 13.08 1.71 15.96
CA ILE A 130 13.22 2.23 14.61
C ILE A 130 14.13 1.27 13.86
N LEU A 131 13.57 0.12 13.45
CA LEU A 131 14.23 -0.72 12.47
C LEU A 131 14.38 0.13 11.21
N THR A 132 15.58 0.29 10.72
CA THR A 132 15.89 1.24 9.64
C THR A 132 15.01 1.01 8.40
N HIS A 133 14.57 -0.24 8.16
CA HIS A 133 13.68 -0.57 7.05
C HIS A 133 12.23 -0.06 7.23
N THR A 134 11.79 0.32 8.44
CA THR A 134 10.46 0.93 8.65
C THR A 134 10.38 2.35 8.12
N THR A 135 11.52 2.98 7.83
CA THR A 135 11.62 4.32 7.22
C THR A 135 11.51 4.28 5.69
N PHE A 136 11.47 3.09 5.09
CA PHE A 136 11.30 2.96 3.66
C PHE A 136 9.92 3.41 3.21
N SER A 137 9.86 4.09 2.07
CA SER A 137 8.63 4.17 1.31
C SER A 137 8.25 2.76 0.83
N ASP A 138 6.97 2.54 0.50
CA ASP A 138 6.51 1.20 0.06
C ASP A 138 7.23 0.74 -1.21
N ARG A 139 7.58 1.67 -2.11
CA ARG A 139 8.40 1.35 -3.28
C ARG A 139 9.83 0.94 -2.91
N GLU A 140 10.45 1.63 -1.96
CA GLU A 140 11.76 1.25 -1.43
C GLU A 140 11.70 -0.09 -0.71
N LEU A 141 10.69 -0.32 0.11
CA LEU A 141 10.48 -1.59 0.79
C LEU A 141 10.31 -2.75 -0.19
N HIS A 142 9.51 -2.53 -1.24
CA HIS A 142 9.31 -3.56 -2.26
C HIS A 142 10.60 -3.86 -3.03
N VAL A 143 11.33 -2.84 -3.46
CA VAL A 143 12.64 -3.00 -4.11
C VAL A 143 13.63 -3.67 -3.15
N PHE A 144 13.65 -3.30 -1.86
CA PHE A 144 14.48 -3.94 -0.84
C PHE A 144 14.21 -5.44 -0.75
N LYS A 145 12.95 -5.86 -0.63
CA LYS A 145 12.57 -7.27 -0.54
C LYS A 145 13.00 -8.06 -1.77
N LEU A 146 12.81 -7.53 -2.97
CA LEU A 146 13.26 -8.18 -4.19
C LEU A 146 14.79 -8.27 -4.31
N ILE A 147 15.52 -7.24 -3.87
CA ILE A 147 17.00 -7.29 -3.80
C ILE A 147 17.46 -8.38 -2.84
N VAL A 148 16.83 -8.48 -1.68
CA VAL A 148 17.19 -9.46 -0.65
C VAL A 148 16.83 -10.88 -1.08
N ALA A 149 15.75 -11.06 -1.84
CA ALA A 149 15.40 -12.32 -2.51
C ALA A 149 16.36 -12.71 -3.65
N GLY A 150 17.39 -11.89 -3.94
CA GLY A 150 18.42 -12.20 -4.95
C GLY A 150 18.06 -11.78 -6.38
N GLU A 151 16.98 -11.02 -6.57
CA GLU A 151 16.57 -10.56 -7.90
C GLU A 151 17.56 -9.52 -8.48
N SER A 152 17.83 -9.63 -9.78
CA SER A 152 18.61 -8.61 -10.49
C SER A 152 17.80 -7.33 -10.66
N LEU A 153 18.50 -6.17 -10.78
CA LEU A 153 17.83 -4.87 -11.01
C LEU A 153 16.97 -4.87 -12.28
N THR A 154 17.36 -5.64 -13.29
CA THR A 154 16.59 -5.79 -14.53
C THR A 154 15.32 -6.62 -14.29
N ALA A 155 15.41 -7.71 -13.53
CA ALA A 155 14.26 -8.52 -13.18
C ALA A 155 13.26 -7.72 -12.32
N ILE A 156 13.77 -6.96 -11.34
CA ILE A 156 12.96 -6.06 -10.51
C ILE A 156 12.25 -5.00 -11.37
N ALA A 157 12.98 -4.39 -12.31
CA ALA A 157 12.41 -3.39 -13.20
C ALA A 157 11.24 -3.96 -14.02
N ASN A 158 11.39 -5.16 -14.56
CA ASN A 158 10.34 -5.85 -15.31
C ASN A 158 9.13 -6.18 -14.41
N LYS A 159 9.37 -6.76 -13.22
CA LYS A 159 8.31 -7.11 -12.26
C LYS A 159 7.49 -5.89 -11.82
N LEU A 160 8.15 -4.75 -11.63
CA LEU A 160 7.51 -3.54 -11.13
C LEU A 160 7.02 -2.59 -12.22
N SER A 161 7.21 -2.95 -13.51
CA SER A 161 6.93 -2.08 -14.67
C SER A 161 7.66 -0.72 -14.56
N LEU A 162 8.93 -0.74 -14.15
CA LEU A 162 9.79 0.42 -13.97
C LEU A 162 11.00 0.36 -14.91
N SER A 163 11.69 1.49 -15.08
CA SER A 163 13.01 1.48 -15.71
C SER A 163 14.08 0.95 -14.76
N VAL A 164 15.12 0.31 -15.30
CA VAL A 164 16.29 -0.13 -14.50
C VAL A 164 16.93 1.05 -13.79
N LYS A 165 16.94 2.23 -14.39
CA LYS A 165 17.44 3.47 -13.80
C LYS A 165 16.63 3.85 -12.56
N THR A 166 15.29 3.73 -12.61
CA THR A 166 14.40 4.00 -11.47
C THR A 166 14.67 3.04 -10.33
N VAL A 167 14.80 1.73 -10.61
CA VAL A 167 15.12 0.72 -9.60
C VAL A 167 16.49 0.97 -8.99
N SER A 168 17.49 1.36 -9.79
CA SER A 168 18.82 1.74 -9.30
C SER A 168 18.77 2.94 -8.35
N THR A 169 17.91 3.92 -8.64
CA THR A 169 17.68 5.07 -7.75
C THR A 169 17.10 4.63 -6.40
N TYR A 170 16.08 3.75 -6.42
CA TYR A 170 15.53 3.19 -5.18
C TYR A 170 16.58 2.42 -4.38
N ARG A 171 17.37 1.56 -5.05
CA ARG A 171 18.47 0.84 -4.40
C ARG A 171 19.45 1.80 -3.72
N SER A 172 19.86 2.88 -4.38
CA SER A 172 20.77 3.87 -3.81
C SER A 172 20.20 4.53 -2.57
N ARG A 173 18.92 4.93 -2.61
CA ARG A 173 18.20 5.50 -1.45
C ARG A 173 18.06 4.51 -0.28
N ILE A 174 17.82 3.23 -0.57
CA ILE A 174 17.76 2.17 0.44
C ILE A 174 19.11 2.04 1.14
N LEU A 175 20.20 1.94 0.37
CA LEU A 175 21.56 1.84 0.92
C LEU A 175 21.93 3.07 1.76
N GLU A 176 21.59 4.27 1.30
CA GLU A 176 21.79 5.52 2.03
C GLU A 176 21.02 5.54 3.35
N LYS A 177 19.71 5.26 3.32
CA LYS A 177 18.85 5.22 4.51
C LYS A 177 19.33 4.21 5.55
N MET A 178 19.87 3.09 5.10
CA MET A 178 20.41 2.03 5.97
C MET A 178 21.88 2.25 6.36
N ASN A 179 22.52 3.27 5.83
CA ASN A 179 23.96 3.49 5.96
C ASN A 179 24.78 2.26 5.57
N MET A 180 24.41 1.61 4.45
CA MET A 180 25.03 0.40 3.93
C MET A 180 25.68 0.65 2.57
N LYS A 181 26.74 -0.12 2.27
CA LYS A 181 27.57 0.10 1.08
C LYS A 181 27.17 -0.79 -0.12
N ASN A 182 26.55 -1.93 0.12
CA ASN A 182 26.24 -2.91 -0.93
C ASN A 182 25.08 -3.83 -0.56
N ASN A 183 24.58 -4.58 -1.56
CA ASN A 183 23.46 -5.51 -1.39
C ASN A 183 23.76 -6.63 -0.39
N ALA A 184 25.01 -7.09 -0.25
CA ALA A 184 25.34 -8.14 0.70
C ALA A 184 25.06 -7.72 2.16
N GLN A 185 25.24 -6.43 2.47
CA GLN A 185 24.87 -5.89 3.78
C GLN A 185 23.35 -5.84 3.98
N LEU A 186 22.59 -5.53 2.91
CA LEU A 186 21.13 -5.58 2.95
C LEU A 186 20.63 -7.02 3.23
N VAL A 187 21.19 -8.00 2.52
CA VAL A 187 20.84 -9.42 2.72
C VAL A 187 21.16 -9.87 4.14
N ARG A 188 22.34 -9.54 4.66
CA ARG A 188 22.72 -9.89 6.04
C ARG A 188 21.76 -9.28 7.06
N TYR A 189 21.41 -8.02 6.87
CA TYR A 189 20.45 -7.33 7.73
C TYR A 189 19.09 -8.03 7.71
N ALA A 190 18.60 -8.36 6.51
CA ALA A 190 17.31 -9.02 6.35
C ALA A 190 17.25 -10.40 7.03
N ILE A 191 18.32 -11.20 6.94
CA ILE A 191 18.43 -12.48 7.64
C ILE A 191 18.45 -12.26 9.16
N GLN A 192 19.24 -11.30 9.67
CA GLN A 192 19.33 -11.00 11.10
C GLN A 192 17.99 -10.56 11.72
N HIS A 193 17.15 -9.90 10.91
CA HIS A 193 15.85 -9.39 11.34
C HIS A 193 14.66 -10.24 10.85
N GLN A 194 14.93 -11.46 10.35
CA GLN A 194 13.90 -12.41 9.89
C GLN A 194 12.93 -11.81 8.85
N LEU A 195 13.46 -10.94 7.98
CA LEU A 195 12.69 -10.28 6.90
C LEU A 195 12.63 -11.12 5.62
N VAL A 196 13.30 -12.26 5.59
CA VAL A 196 13.34 -13.29 4.53
C VAL A 196 13.39 -14.65 5.18
N GLU A 197 12.72 -15.59 4.55
CA GLU A 197 12.81 -17.02 4.86
C GLU A 197 14.12 -17.64 4.36
#